data_b45dff89b2d89d187a291e698bc9896a
#
_entry.id   b45dff89b2d89d187a291e698bc9896a
#
_cell.length_a   1.000
_cell.length_b   1.000
_cell.length_c   1.000
_cell.angle_alpha   90.00
_cell.angle_beta   90.00
_cell.angle_gamma   90.00
#
_symmetry.space_group_name_H-M   'P 1'
#
loop_
_entity.id
_entity.type
_entity.pdbx_description
1 polymer ?
#
loop_
_entity_poly.entity_id
_entity_poly.type
_entity_poly.pdbx_seq_one_letter_code
_entity_poly.pdbx_strand_id
1 'polypeptide(L)'
;MKTIDVDLCSIQEARDLVRRGKEAANKIAHFSDEQIEAILKNIVKCVEANAYYLANMAVEETGFGKIEDKAYKNYAASSLLYDEIKDYKTSGILDFDEKNRVFRVAEPMGVVLGITPSTNPTSTIIYKSIISIKSRNAIVFAPHPSAKRCSVAAAELVRKAAVEAGAPEHIIGCVASPTLEATNELMHSKDVAIIIATGGPGMVKAAYSSGKPAIGVGAGNSPAYIEKTADVKKAIANIIASKTFDNGTICASEQAIICEESNQEDVLKELKAQGCYLMSKEETDKVCDLIFKGNTKGCNPTMNPLFVGQTANKIAEAAGISVPRETKILVGPQVGVGAGNPLSFEKLTTVIGFYVVKDWEEACALSIKLLQNGIGHTMSLHTSDPDMIFRFSSKPASRILINTGGSQGGTGISTGLPIAFTLGCGTDGGSSVSDNLTPKHLVNIKTVAYGIKDVTKIVELDSRFLSLPKLTVETRLEQSVDATGSASIHCQPKDKLEKDFLNQTPQAIQAAFEAREKKVLEVSSQQVDEIVEEDIDNEAIVREILASLRK
;
A
#
# COMPACT_ATOMS: atom_id res chain seq x y z
N MET A 1 31.27 32.95 -2.97
CA MET A 1 30.37 32.05 -2.26
C MET A 1 30.73 30.61 -2.66
N LYS A 2 31.06 29.72 -1.71
CA LYS A 2 31.20 28.28 -2.05
C LYS A 2 29.85 27.80 -2.52
N THR A 3 29.77 27.27 -3.73
CA THR A 3 28.57 26.58 -4.24
C THR A 3 28.36 25.36 -3.34
N ILE A 4 27.27 25.35 -2.58
CA ILE A 4 26.92 24.19 -1.77
C ILE A 4 26.37 23.14 -2.74
N ASP A 5 26.84 21.90 -2.60
CA ASP A 5 26.40 20.77 -3.39
C ASP A 5 24.91 20.47 -3.08
N VAL A 6 24.08 20.40 -4.13
CA VAL A 6 22.63 20.22 -4.00
C VAL A 6 22.31 18.88 -3.33
N ASP A 7 23.06 17.84 -3.63
CA ASP A 7 22.85 16.50 -3.06
C ASP A 7 23.16 16.47 -1.56
N LEU A 8 24.25 17.15 -1.13
CA LEU A 8 24.57 17.27 0.29
C LEU A 8 23.51 18.06 1.05
N CYS A 9 22.97 19.13 0.46
CA CYS A 9 21.87 19.88 1.05
C CYS A 9 20.60 19.01 1.20
N SER A 10 20.28 18.25 0.17
CA SER A 10 19.10 17.36 0.16
C SER A 10 19.25 16.22 1.18
N ILE A 11 20.44 15.62 1.31
CA ILE A 11 20.76 14.63 2.35
C ILE A 11 20.62 15.24 3.75
N GLN A 12 21.14 16.45 3.98
CA GLN A 12 21.03 17.12 5.28
C GLN A 12 19.56 17.43 5.62
N GLU A 13 18.79 17.93 4.63
CA GLU A 13 17.33 18.14 4.78
C GLU A 13 16.62 16.84 5.19
N ALA A 14 16.91 15.73 4.50
CA ALA A 14 16.34 14.41 4.78
C ALA A 14 16.63 13.97 6.23
N ARG A 15 17.88 14.11 6.69
CA ARG A 15 18.29 13.79 8.07
C ARG A 15 17.55 14.63 9.11
N ASP A 16 17.43 15.93 8.86
CA ASP A 16 16.75 16.86 9.77
C ASP A 16 15.24 16.57 9.85
N LEU A 17 14.61 16.27 8.72
CA LEU A 17 13.18 15.91 8.68
C LEU A 17 12.91 14.64 9.48
N VAL A 18 13.72 13.59 9.32
CA VAL A 18 13.52 12.34 10.07
C VAL A 18 13.76 12.55 11.57
N ARG A 19 14.82 13.28 11.97
CA ARG A 19 15.10 13.57 13.37
C ARG A 19 13.93 14.30 14.04
N ARG A 20 13.42 15.38 13.41
CA ARG A 20 12.27 16.13 13.91
C ARG A 20 10.98 15.30 13.87
N GLY A 21 10.81 14.48 12.83
CA GLY A 21 9.69 13.52 12.72
C GLY A 21 9.72 12.51 13.86
N LYS A 22 10.90 12.05 14.30
CA LYS A 22 11.03 11.15 15.45
C LYS A 22 10.59 11.81 16.75
N GLU A 23 10.96 13.07 16.96
CA GLU A 23 10.51 13.86 18.12
C GLU A 23 8.97 14.03 18.12
N ALA A 24 8.39 14.31 16.93
CA ALA A 24 6.95 14.42 16.76
C ALA A 24 6.23 13.08 16.99
N ALA A 25 6.78 11.96 16.46
CA ALA A 25 6.24 10.62 16.66
C ALA A 25 6.20 10.23 18.15
N ASN A 26 7.24 10.55 18.89
CA ASN A 26 7.27 10.27 20.34
C ASN A 26 6.18 11.05 21.11
N LYS A 27 5.84 12.27 20.67
CA LYS A 27 4.78 13.08 21.30
C LYS A 27 3.38 12.55 20.95
N ILE A 28 3.10 12.32 19.65
CA ILE A 28 1.76 11.90 19.21
C ILE A 28 1.41 10.47 19.65
N ALA A 29 2.41 9.65 19.97
CA ALA A 29 2.20 8.29 20.46
C ALA A 29 1.30 8.23 21.71
N HIS A 30 1.28 9.30 22.51
CA HIS A 30 0.52 9.41 23.76
C HIS A 30 -0.81 10.17 23.61
N PHE A 31 -1.19 10.57 22.39
CA PHE A 31 -2.44 11.31 22.17
C PHE A 31 -3.65 10.39 22.34
N SER A 32 -4.71 10.95 22.93
CA SER A 32 -6.00 10.27 23.02
C SER A 32 -6.68 10.11 21.66
N ASP A 33 -7.71 9.26 21.57
CA ASP A 33 -8.49 9.09 20.36
C ASP A 33 -9.20 10.40 19.96
N GLU A 34 -9.65 11.20 20.93
CA GLU A 34 -10.30 12.50 20.70
C GLU A 34 -9.32 13.53 20.11
N GLN A 35 -8.08 13.55 20.58
CA GLN A 35 -7.05 14.43 20.03
C GLN A 35 -6.72 14.06 18.57
N ILE A 36 -6.55 12.77 18.28
CA ILE A 36 -6.34 12.27 16.91
C ILE A 36 -7.54 12.62 16.02
N GLU A 37 -8.75 12.42 16.53
CA GLU A 37 -9.99 12.71 15.82
C GLU A 37 -10.12 14.21 15.47
N ALA A 38 -9.80 15.10 16.40
CA ALA A 38 -9.80 16.55 16.18
C ALA A 38 -8.79 16.94 15.08
N ILE A 39 -7.59 16.35 15.09
CA ILE A 39 -6.56 16.57 14.08
C ILE A 39 -7.06 16.11 12.70
N LEU A 40 -7.60 14.90 12.59
CA LEU A 40 -8.08 14.35 11.33
C LEU A 40 -9.23 15.18 10.74
N LYS A 41 -10.21 15.59 11.57
CA LYS A 41 -11.31 16.46 11.13
C LYS A 41 -10.82 17.80 10.57
N ASN A 42 -9.82 18.41 11.21
CA ASN A 42 -9.27 19.68 10.70
C ASN A 42 -8.51 19.49 9.39
N ILE A 43 -7.77 18.37 9.24
CA ILE A 43 -7.12 18.00 7.98
C ILE A 43 -8.16 17.85 6.87
N VAL A 44 -9.22 17.08 7.10
CA VAL A 44 -10.30 16.85 6.12
C VAL A 44 -10.91 18.18 5.68
N LYS A 45 -11.33 19.01 6.63
CA LYS A 45 -11.90 20.35 6.33
C LYS A 45 -10.96 21.22 5.51
N CYS A 46 -9.66 21.20 5.83
CA CYS A 46 -8.65 21.97 5.11
C CYS A 46 -8.44 21.44 3.68
N VAL A 47 -8.41 20.11 3.51
CA VAL A 47 -8.28 19.50 2.18
C VAL A 47 -9.50 19.75 1.31
N GLU A 48 -10.72 19.63 1.83
CA GLU A 48 -11.95 19.95 1.12
C GLU A 48 -11.93 21.38 0.56
N ALA A 49 -11.53 22.34 1.39
CA ALA A 49 -11.42 23.74 0.97
C ALA A 49 -10.34 23.99 -0.10
N ASN A 50 -9.35 23.10 -0.23
CA ASN A 50 -8.19 23.28 -1.10
C ASN A 50 -8.03 22.19 -2.16
N ALA A 51 -9.02 21.30 -2.33
CA ALA A 51 -8.93 20.13 -3.22
C ALA A 51 -8.61 20.53 -4.67
N TYR A 52 -9.29 21.54 -5.19
CA TYR A 52 -9.06 22.08 -6.54
C TYR A 52 -7.74 22.83 -6.67
N TYR A 53 -7.33 23.59 -5.65
CA TYR A 53 -6.05 24.28 -5.65
C TYR A 53 -4.88 23.31 -5.79
N LEU A 54 -4.87 22.25 -4.98
CA LEU A 54 -3.84 21.21 -5.05
C LEU A 54 -3.90 20.43 -6.37
N ALA A 55 -5.10 20.17 -6.90
CA ALA A 55 -5.29 19.51 -8.18
C ALA A 55 -4.72 20.34 -9.33
N ASN A 56 -5.00 21.65 -9.34
CA ASN A 56 -4.46 22.57 -10.34
C ASN A 56 -2.94 22.58 -10.32
N MET A 57 -2.31 22.73 -9.13
CA MET A 57 -0.87 22.67 -8.98
C MET A 57 -0.27 21.37 -9.54
N ALA A 58 -0.92 20.22 -9.27
CA ALA A 58 -0.46 18.94 -9.73
C ALA A 58 -0.52 18.82 -11.27
N VAL A 59 -1.59 19.28 -11.90
CA VAL A 59 -1.72 19.29 -13.38
C VAL A 59 -0.72 20.26 -14.01
N GLU A 60 -0.58 21.49 -13.47
CA GLU A 60 0.38 22.47 -13.99
C GLU A 60 1.83 21.98 -13.90
N GLU A 61 2.21 21.31 -12.81
CA GLU A 61 3.57 20.85 -12.62
C GLU A 61 3.90 19.59 -13.43
N THR A 62 2.98 18.62 -13.45
CA THR A 62 3.23 17.30 -14.07
C THR A 62 2.76 17.22 -15.52
N GLY A 63 1.78 18.00 -15.91
CA GLY A 63 1.09 17.89 -17.18
C GLY A 63 0.15 16.67 -17.26
N PHE A 64 -0.13 15.97 -16.14
CA PHE A 64 -0.84 14.70 -16.11
C PHE A 64 -2.28 14.85 -15.62
N GLY A 65 -3.21 14.21 -16.34
CA GLY A 65 -4.58 14.03 -15.90
C GLY A 65 -5.47 15.26 -16.09
N LYS A 66 -6.47 15.37 -15.20
CA LYS A 66 -7.50 16.42 -15.22
C LYS A 66 -7.69 17.02 -13.83
N ILE A 67 -7.92 18.34 -13.77
CA ILE A 67 -8.06 19.08 -12.50
C ILE A 67 -9.24 18.52 -11.70
N GLU A 68 -10.41 18.32 -12.32
CA GLU A 68 -11.62 17.84 -11.67
C GLU A 68 -11.43 16.46 -11.04
N ASP A 69 -10.80 15.54 -11.78
CA ASP A 69 -10.57 14.18 -11.32
C ASP A 69 -9.51 14.13 -10.22
N LYS A 70 -8.46 14.97 -10.30
CA LYS A 70 -7.47 15.10 -9.22
C LYS A 70 -8.06 15.76 -7.97
N ALA A 71 -8.96 16.72 -8.13
CA ALA A 71 -9.69 17.30 -7.01
C ALA A 71 -10.57 16.23 -6.33
N TYR A 72 -11.26 15.40 -7.12
CA TYR A 72 -12.01 14.28 -6.58
C TYR A 72 -11.12 13.24 -5.87
N LYS A 73 -9.91 12.96 -6.40
CA LYS A 73 -8.94 12.10 -5.72
C LYS A 73 -8.49 12.69 -4.37
N ASN A 74 -8.27 14.01 -4.29
CA ASN A 74 -7.92 14.69 -3.04
C ASN A 74 -9.08 14.58 -2.02
N TYR A 75 -10.32 14.77 -2.47
CA TYR A 75 -11.54 14.56 -1.67
C TYR A 75 -11.65 13.10 -1.19
N ALA A 76 -11.49 12.12 -2.08
CA ALA A 76 -11.56 10.71 -1.70
C ALA A 76 -10.44 10.33 -0.72
N ALA A 77 -9.22 10.85 -0.92
CA ALA A 77 -8.06 10.64 -0.06
C ALA A 77 -8.19 11.29 1.33
N SER A 78 -9.15 12.17 1.53
CA SER A 78 -9.44 12.84 2.81
C SER A 78 -10.80 12.45 3.36
N SER A 79 -11.88 12.93 2.78
CA SER A 79 -13.24 12.82 3.33
C SER A 79 -13.76 11.39 3.30
N LEU A 80 -13.70 10.70 2.13
CA LEU A 80 -14.15 9.30 2.05
C LEU A 80 -13.26 8.38 2.89
N LEU A 81 -11.95 8.61 2.86
CA LEU A 81 -11.02 7.87 3.71
C LEU A 81 -11.33 8.06 5.20
N TYR A 82 -11.55 9.30 5.64
CA TYR A 82 -11.86 9.61 7.03
C TYR A 82 -13.15 8.90 7.48
N ASP A 83 -14.21 8.96 6.68
CA ASP A 83 -15.47 8.28 6.98
C ASP A 83 -15.31 6.77 7.14
N GLU A 84 -14.42 6.16 6.36
CA GLU A 84 -14.07 4.74 6.43
C GLU A 84 -13.31 4.40 7.71
N ILE A 85 -12.31 5.21 8.10
CA ILE A 85 -11.34 4.84 9.13
C ILE A 85 -11.60 5.45 10.51
N LYS A 86 -12.55 6.39 10.65
CA LYS A 86 -12.80 7.11 11.91
C LYS A 86 -12.98 6.17 13.11
N ASP A 87 -13.68 5.05 12.91
CA ASP A 87 -13.97 4.07 13.96
C ASP A 87 -12.88 2.97 14.09
N TYR A 88 -11.78 3.05 13.31
CA TYR A 88 -10.70 2.06 13.43
C TYR A 88 -9.93 2.26 14.73
N LYS A 89 -9.86 1.20 15.52
CA LYS A 89 -9.02 1.16 16.72
C LYS A 89 -7.58 0.90 16.33
N THR A 90 -6.71 1.86 16.63
CA THR A 90 -5.29 1.85 16.23
C THR A 90 -4.33 2.01 17.42
N SER A 91 -4.85 2.03 18.64
CA SER A 91 -4.04 2.11 19.86
C SER A 91 -4.70 1.37 21.01
N GLY A 92 -3.90 1.02 22.02
CA GLY A 92 -4.35 0.31 23.21
C GLY A 92 -4.84 -1.11 22.91
N ILE A 93 -5.64 -1.66 23.80
CA ILE A 93 -6.14 -3.04 23.68
C ILE A 93 -7.11 -3.13 22.50
N LEU A 94 -6.79 -3.94 21.50
CA LEU A 94 -7.62 -4.19 20.32
C LEU A 94 -8.75 -5.18 20.63
N ASP A 95 -8.40 -6.30 21.25
CA ASP A 95 -9.31 -7.39 21.57
C ASP A 95 -8.77 -8.26 22.71
N PHE A 96 -9.65 -9.09 23.27
CA PHE A 96 -9.32 -10.08 24.27
C PHE A 96 -9.98 -11.42 23.93
N ASP A 97 -9.16 -12.46 23.76
CA ASP A 97 -9.61 -13.84 23.61
C ASP A 97 -9.67 -14.48 25.00
N GLU A 98 -10.86 -14.51 25.58
CA GLU A 98 -11.08 -15.07 26.91
C GLU A 98 -10.75 -16.57 27.01
N LYS A 99 -11.01 -17.33 25.94
CA LYS A 99 -10.77 -18.78 25.89
C LYS A 99 -9.28 -19.10 25.96
N ASN A 100 -8.48 -18.39 25.18
CA ASN A 100 -7.05 -18.58 25.12
C ASN A 100 -6.29 -17.66 26.10
N ARG A 101 -6.99 -16.76 26.79
CA ARG A 101 -6.43 -15.78 27.72
C ARG A 101 -5.30 -14.96 27.10
N VAL A 102 -5.61 -14.40 25.91
CA VAL A 102 -4.68 -13.61 25.10
C VAL A 102 -5.35 -12.29 24.75
N PHE A 103 -4.63 -11.18 24.86
CA PHE A 103 -5.09 -9.91 24.32
C PHE A 103 -4.02 -9.25 23.46
N ARG A 104 -4.47 -8.43 22.50
CA ARG A 104 -3.61 -7.73 21.57
C ARG A 104 -3.64 -6.24 21.84
N VAL A 105 -2.46 -5.62 21.84
CA VAL A 105 -2.28 -4.18 22.07
C VAL A 105 -1.65 -3.58 20.82
N ALA A 106 -2.27 -2.52 20.28
CA ALA A 106 -1.70 -1.75 19.18
C ALA A 106 -0.87 -0.59 19.72
N GLU A 107 0.31 -0.41 19.12
CA GLU A 107 1.19 0.73 19.37
C GLU A 107 1.67 1.33 18.06
N PRO A 108 1.95 2.64 17.98
CA PRO A 108 2.51 3.25 16.79
C PRO A 108 3.89 2.69 16.43
N MET A 109 4.23 2.71 15.16
CA MET A 109 5.54 2.27 14.67
C MET A 109 6.62 3.34 14.86
N GLY A 110 6.26 4.62 14.70
CA GLY A 110 7.18 5.74 14.81
C GLY A 110 7.19 6.64 13.58
N VAL A 111 8.31 6.73 12.86
CA VAL A 111 8.38 7.52 11.62
C VAL A 111 8.14 6.65 10.39
N VAL A 112 7.15 7.02 9.60
CA VAL A 112 6.83 6.41 8.30
C VAL A 112 7.59 7.19 7.22
N LEU A 113 8.25 6.50 6.29
CA LEU A 113 8.74 7.09 5.06
C LEU A 113 7.72 6.87 3.95
N GLY A 114 7.17 7.95 3.41
CA GLY A 114 6.21 7.93 2.30
C GLY A 114 6.89 8.27 0.98
N ILE A 115 7.14 7.30 0.10
CA ILE A 115 7.59 7.57 -1.28
C ILE A 115 6.36 7.76 -2.15
N THR A 116 6.30 8.88 -2.90
CA THR A 116 5.12 9.26 -3.68
C THR A 116 5.39 9.33 -5.17
N PRO A 117 4.42 8.90 -6.03
CA PRO A 117 4.55 8.93 -7.48
C PRO A 117 4.25 10.32 -8.04
N SER A 118 4.63 10.54 -9.30
CA SER A 118 4.25 11.76 -10.05
C SER A 118 2.81 11.76 -10.57
N THR A 119 2.18 10.59 -10.69
CA THR A 119 0.83 10.44 -11.24
C THR A 119 -0.28 10.90 -10.29
N ASN A 120 -0.10 10.67 -8.98
CA ASN A 120 -1.05 10.99 -7.93
C ASN A 120 -0.37 11.68 -6.74
N PRO A 121 0.36 12.78 -6.95
CA PRO A 121 1.25 13.34 -5.92
C PRO A 121 0.49 13.84 -4.70
N THR A 122 -0.52 14.70 -4.89
CA THR A 122 -1.25 15.36 -3.80
C THR A 122 -2.14 14.40 -3.03
N SER A 123 -2.94 13.59 -3.72
CA SER A 123 -3.82 12.60 -3.09
C SER A 123 -3.05 11.53 -2.31
N THR A 124 -1.86 11.11 -2.78
CA THR A 124 -1.01 10.17 -2.06
C THR A 124 -0.43 10.78 -0.78
N ILE A 125 -0.03 12.05 -0.81
CA ILE A 125 0.42 12.79 0.39
C ILE A 125 -0.71 12.87 1.41
N ILE A 126 -1.90 13.33 1.00
CA ILE A 126 -3.07 13.47 1.87
C ILE A 126 -3.42 12.11 2.51
N TYR A 127 -3.58 11.09 1.67
CA TYR A 127 -3.94 9.74 2.10
C TYR A 127 -2.94 9.16 3.11
N LYS A 128 -1.63 9.17 2.77
CA LYS A 128 -0.60 8.61 3.65
C LYS A 128 -0.46 9.40 4.94
N SER A 129 -0.67 10.71 4.93
CA SER A 129 -0.69 11.54 6.15
C SER A 129 -1.82 11.14 7.09
N ILE A 130 -3.05 11.00 6.56
CA ILE A 130 -4.23 10.64 7.35
C ILE A 130 -4.08 9.26 7.99
N ILE A 131 -3.66 8.23 7.22
CA ILE A 131 -3.49 6.88 7.78
C ILE A 131 -2.35 6.80 8.79
N SER A 132 -1.28 7.61 8.62
CA SER A 132 -0.17 7.67 9.57
C SER A 132 -0.58 8.36 10.87
N ILE A 133 -1.27 9.48 10.80
CA ILE A 133 -1.76 10.21 11.98
C ILE A 133 -2.82 9.40 12.72
N LYS A 134 -3.75 8.73 12.01
CA LYS A 134 -4.75 7.85 12.65
C LYS A 134 -4.08 6.77 13.49
N SER A 135 -2.92 6.27 13.07
CA SER A 135 -2.11 5.29 13.82
C SER A 135 -0.98 5.92 14.65
N ARG A 136 -1.07 7.21 14.97
CA ARG A 136 -0.14 7.96 15.82
C ARG A 136 1.31 7.92 15.36
N ASN A 137 1.54 7.87 14.05
CA ASN A 137 2.88 7.93 13.45
C ASN A 137 3.16 9.31 12.87
N ALA A 138 4.41 9.73 12.88
CA ALA A 138 4.88 10.81 12.02
C ALA A 138 5.18 10.28 10.63
N ILE A 139 5.15 11.15 9.63
CA ILE A 139 5.48 10.77 8.25
C ILE A 139 6.43 11.77 7.60
N VAL A 140 7.43 11.25 6.89
CA VAL A 140 8.35 12.04 6.06
C VAL A 140 8.20 11.57 4.62
N PHE A 141 7.97 12.51 3.70
CA PHE A 141 7.79 12.21 2.29
C PHE A 141 9.05 12.41 1.47
N ALA A 142 9.30 11.46 0.56
CA ALA A 142 10.23 11.57 -0.56
C ALA A 142 9.40 11.69 -1.86
N PRO A 143 9.13 12.90 -2.36
CA PRO A 143 8.31 13.09 -3.54
C PRO A 143 9.11 12.81 -4.82
N HIS A 144 8.39 12.46 -5.89
CA HIS A 144 8.99 12.35 -7.22
C HIS A 144 9.50 13.73 -7.69
N PRO A 145 10.71 13.85 -8.25
CA PRO A 145 11.27 15.16 -8.65
C PRO A 145 10.37 15.98 -9.60
N SER A 146 9.64 15.33 -10.51
CA SER A 146 8.71 16.01 -11.43
C SER A 146 7.37 16.42 -10.83
N ALA A 147 7.15 16.20 -9.53
CA ALA A 147 5.93 16.56 -8.79
C ALA A 147 6.27 17.15 -7.40
N LYS A 148 7.47 17.72 -7.25
CA LYS A 148 7.98 18.18 -5.95
C LYS A 148 7.20 19.37 -5.39
N ARG A 149 6.83 20.33 -6.24
CA ARG A 149 6.16 21.57 -5.81
C ARG A 149 4.76 21.29 -5.25
N CYS A 150 3.95 20.56 -6.00
CA CYS A 150 2.59 20.21 -5.57
C CYS A 150 2.61 19.23 -4.37
N SER A 151 3.61 18.34 -4.29
CA SER A 151 3.79 17.44 -3.15
C SER A 151 4.16 18.22 -1.88
N VAL A 152 5.12 19.14 -1.95
CA VAL A 152 5.49 20.00 -0.81
C VAL A 152 4.30 20.85 -0.37
N ALA A 153 3.56 21.45 -1.33
CA ALA A 153 2.39 22.24 -1.02
C ALA A 153 1.30 21.42 -0.30
N ALA A 154 1.04 20.19 -0.76
CA ALA A 154 0.08 19.30 -0.12
C ALA A 154 0.53 18.89 1.29
N ALA A 155 1.79 18.52 1.47
CA ALA A 155 2.34 18.14 2.77
C ALA A 155 2.28 19.32 3.77
N GLU A 156 2.63 20.52 3.34
CA GLU A 156 2.61 21.72 4.17
C GLU A 156 1.18 22.13 4.55
N LEU A 157 0.22 22.01 3.62
CA LEU A 157 -1.20 22.28 3.87
C LEU A 157 -1.73 21.32 4.93
N VAL A 158 -1.49 20.01 4.78
CA VAL A 158 -1.95 19.00 5.75
C VAL A 158 -1.23 19.15 7.08
N ARG A 159 0.09 19.46 7.08
CA ARG A 159 0.85 19.72 8.31
C ARG A 159 0.28 20.89 9.09
N LYS A 160 0.04 22.04 8.43
CA LYS A 160 -0.54 23.22 9.08
C LYS A 160 -1.88 22.92 9.71
N ALA A 161 -2.76 22.25 8.97
CA ALA A 161 -4.08 21.86 9.49
C ALA A 161 -3.95 20.90 10.70
N ALA A 162 -3.00 19.98 10.67
CA ALA A 162 -2.74 19.09 11.80
C ALA A 162 -2.24 19.87 13.03
N VAL A 163 -1.27 20.77 12.86
CA VAL A 163 -0.68 21.57 13.94
C VAL A 163 -1.70 22.53 14.55
N GLU A 164 -2.52 23.17 13.73
CA GLU A 164 -3.63 24.04 14.19
C GLU A 164 -4.62 23.30 15.10
N ALA A 165 -4.77 22.00 14.91
CA ALA A 165 -5.61 21.13 15.75
C ALA A 165 -4.83 20.44 16.89
N GLY A 166 -3.58 20.87 17.15
CA GLY A 166 -2.78 20.43 18.30
C GLY A 166 -1.76 19.34 18.00
N ALA A 167 -1.57 18.92 16.75
CA ALA A 167 -0.51 17.96 16.41
C ALA A 167 0.90 18.57 16.62
N PRO A 168 1.92 17.75 16.91
CA PRO A 168 3.31 18.20 16.97
C PRO A 168 3.77 18.85 15.65
N GLU A 169 4.58 19.92 15.73
CA GLU A 169 5.01 20.76 14.59
C GLU A 169 5.57 19.99 13.39
N HIS A 170 6.35 18.94 13.62
CA HIS A 170 7.01 18.16 12.57
C HIS A 170 6.37 16.78 12.35
N ILE A 171 5.06 16.67 12.58
CA ILE A 171 4.31 15.42 12.39
C ILE A 171 4.31 14.95 10.93
N ILE A 172 4.38 15.89 10.00
CA ILE A 172 4.51 15.66 8.57
C ILE A 172 5.69 16.44 8.05
N GLY A 173 6.60 15.77 7.35
CA GLY A 173 7.74 16.36 6.65
C GLY A 173 7.71 15.98 5.16
N CYS A 174 8.28 16.83 4.30
CA CYS A 174 8.44 16.54 2.88
C CYS A 174 9.76 17.14 2.39
N VAL A 175 10.57 16.34 1.70
CA VAL A 175 11.82 16.82 1.10
C VAL A 175 11.50 17.81 -0.02
N ALA A 176 11.98 19.05 0.11
CA ALA A 176 11.72 20.11 -0.86
C ALA A 176 12.60 20.01 -2.10
N SER A 177 13.80 19.44 -1.94
CA SER A 177 14.75 19.21 -3.02
C SER A 177 15.06 17.72 -3.17
N PRO A 178 14.11 16.91 -3.67
CA PRO A 178 14.28 15.46 -3.72
C PRO A 178 15.38 15.06 -4.72
N THR A 179 16.37 14.30 -4.21
CA THR A 179 17.39 13.61 -4.99
C THR A 179 17.32 12.11 -4.73
N LEU A 180 18.00 11.33 -5.55
CA LEU A 180 18.09 9.88 -5.33
C LEU A 180 18.87 9.59 -4.04
N GLU A 181 19.92 10.35 -3.78
CA GLU A 181 20.79 10.28 -2.61
C GLU A 181 20.01 10.56 -1.32
N ALA A 182 19.20 11.62 -1.29
CA ALA A 182 18.33 11.93 -0.16
C ALA A 182 17.27 10.83 0.08
N THR A 183 16.70 10.28 -1.00
CA THR A 183 15.75 9.16 -0.89
C THR A 183 16.42 7.91 -0.32
N ASN A 184 17.65 7.61 -0.77
CA ASN A 184 18.44 6.51 -0.22
C ASN A 184 18.81 6.75 1.25
N GLU A 185 19.20 7.97 1.63
CA GLU A 185 19.46 8.34 3.03
C GLU A 185 18.23 8.08 3.92
N LEU A 186 17.03 8.49 3.45
CA LEU A 186 15.79 8.24 4.16
C LEU A 186 15.51 6.73 4.31
N MET A 187 15.66 5.95 3.23
CA MET A 187 15.41 4.50 3.26
C MET A 187 16.32 3.74 4.23
N HIS A 188 17.55 4.22 4.45
CA HIS A 188 18.52 3.59 5.36
C HIS A 188 18.56 4.22 6.76
N SER A 189 17.83 5.32 6.98
CA SER A 189 17.81 6.00 8.28
C SER A 189 17.34 5.07 9.41
N LYS A 190 18.12 5.03 10.52
CA LYS A 190 17.76 4.21 11.69
C LYS A 190 16.44 4.61 12.34
N ASP A 191 16.05 5.88 12.20
CA ASP A 191 14.84 6.45 12.83
C ASP A 191 13.58 6.25 11.99
N VAL A 192 13.69 5.81 10.72
CA VAL A 192 12.55 5.35 9.92
C VAL A 192 12.15 3.96 10.37
N ALA A 193 10.89 3.79 10.76
CA ALA A 193 10.33 2.53 11.23
C ALA A 193 9.81 1.65 10.09
N ILE A 194 9.15 2.26 9.10
CA ILE A 194 8.56 1.56 7.96
C ILE A 194 8.55 2.45 6.71
N ILE A 195 8.67 1.83 5.55
CA ILE A 195 8.61 2.51 4.25
C ILE A 195 7.30 2.15 3.55
N ILE A 196 6.55 3.15 3.08
CA ILE A 196 5.41 2.98 2.17
C ILE A 196 5.81 3.51 0.80
N ALA A 197 6.22 2.60 -0.09
CA ALA A 197 6.69 2.95 -1.42
C ALA A 197 5.58 2.79 -2.47
N THR A 198 5.16 3.89 -3.09
CA THR A 198 4.27 3.89 -4.26
C THR A 198 5.03 4.48 -5.43
N GLY A 199 5.33 3.66 -6.44
CA GLY A 199 6.14 4.12 -7.57
C GLY A 199 6.51 3.00 -8.53
N GLY A 200 7.45 3.29 -9.44
CA GLY A 200 7.93 2.31 -10.40
C GLY A 200 8.67 1.12 -9.76
N PRO A 201 8.78 -0.01 -10.48
CA PRO A 201 9.35 -1.27 -9.94
C PRO A 201 10.75 -1.11 -9.33
N GLY A 202 11.60 -0.24 -9.91
CA GLY A 202 12.94 0.04 -9.39
C GLY A 202 12.93 0.64 -7.99
N MET A 203 12.03 1.60 -7.73
CA MET A 203 11.89 2.25 -6.42
C MET A 203 11.31 1.29 -5.37
N VAL A 204 10.33 0.47 -5.76
CA VAL A 204 9.76 -0.56 -4.89
C VAL A 204 10.83 -1.59 -4.51
N LYS A 205 11.63 -2.05 -5.48
CA LYS A 205 12.75 -2.95 -5.23
C LYS A 205 13.78 -2.33 -4.28
N ALA A 206 14.13 -1.05 -4.47
CA ALA A 206 15.06 -0.34 -3.59
C ALA A 206 14.52 -0.27 -2.15
N ALA A 207 13.22 0.03 -1.97
CA ALA A 207 12.58 0.05 -0.65
C ALA A 207 12.68 -1.30 0.07
N TYR A 208 12.36 -2.41 -0.61
CA TYR A 208 12.50 -3.76 -0.02
C TYR A 208 13.96 -4.15 0.25
N SER A 209 14.90 -3.66 -0.56
CA SER A 209 16.33 -3.95 -0.41
C SER A 209 17.03 -3.10 0.66
N SER A 210 16.34 -2.13 1.25
CA SER A 210 16.91 -1.21 2.25
C SER A 210 17.19 -1.83 3.62
N GLY A 211 16.70 -3.05 3.86
CA GLY A 211 16.76 -3.71 5.17
C GLY A 211 15.75 -3.19 6.20
N LYS A 212 14.82 -2.32 5.79
CA LYS A 212 13.71 -1.82 6.61
C LYS A 212 12.42 -2.56 6.29
N PRO A 213 11.48 -2.66 7.24
CA PRO A 213 10.11 -3.02 6.92
C PRO A 213 9.58 -2.11 5.81
N ALA A 214 9.01 -2.70 4.77
CA ALA A 214 8.50 -1.93 3.64
C ALA A 214 7.19 -2.50 3.12
N ILE A 215 6.30 -1.61 2.69
CA ILE A 215 5.10 -1.92 1.92
C ILE A 215 5.27 -1.23 0.57
N GLY A 216 5.61 -2.02 -0.44
CA GLY A 216 5.83 -1.54 -1.80
C GLY A 216 4.68 -1.91 -2.71
N VAL A 217 4.24 -0.95 -3.52
CA VAL A 217 3.22 -1.14 -4.55
C VAL A 217 3.78 -0.64 -5.87
N GLY A 218 3.88 -1.57 -6.81
CA GLY A 218 4.43 -1.34 -8.15
C GLY A 218 3.38 -0.89 -9.16
N ALA A 219 3.74 -1.03 -10.43
CA ALA A 219 2.87 -0.80 -11.57
C ALA A 219 1.68 -1.77 -11.57
N GLY A 220 0.56 -1.34 -12.14
CA GLY A 220 -0.57 -2.19 -12.44
C GLY A 220 -0.65 -2.48 -13.95
N ASN A 221 -1.21 -3.61 -14.32
CA ASN A 221 -1.52 -3.93 -15.72
C ASN A 221 -2.84 -4.71 -15.80
N SER A 222 -3.91 -4.04 -15.42
CA SER A 222 -5.21 -4.63 -15.15
C SER A 222 -5.93 -5.07 -16.43
N PRO A 223 -6.21 -6.37 -16.66
CA PRO A 223 -7.13 -6.81 -17.69
C PRO A 223 -8.58 -6.63 -17.26
N ALA A 224 -9.48 -6.35 -18.21
CA ALA A 224 -10.92 -6.36 -18.03
C ALA A 224 -11.54 -7.41 -18.93
N TYR A 225 -12.07 -8.46 -18.37
CA TYR A 225 -12.76 -9.51 -19.11
C TYR A 225 -14.26 -9.25 -19.12
N ILE A 226 -14.86 -9.18 -20.31
CA ILE A 226 -16.30 -9.08 -20.56
C ILE A 226 -16.78 -10.46 -20.97
N GLU A 227 -17.27 -11.21 -20.00
CA GLU A 227 -17.79 -12.56 -20.19
C GLU A 227 -19.13 -12.51 -20.95
N LYS A 228 -19.48 -13.56 -21.71
CA LYS A 228 -20.65 -13.60 -22.60
C LYS A 228 -22.00 -13.30 -21.92
N THR A 229 -22.14 -13.52 -20.59
CA THR A 229 -23.36 -13.20 -19.85
C THR A 229 -23.39 -11.77 -19.32
N ALA A 230 -22.33 -10.98 -19.55
CA ALA A 230 -22.22 -9.62 -19.07
C ALA A 230 -23.28 -8.69 -19.70
N ASP A 231 -23.75 -7.71 -18.93
CA ASP A 231 -24.36 -6.51 -19.50
C ASP A 231 -23.25 -5.69 -20.22
N VAL A 232 -23.11 -5.93 -21.51
CA VAL A 232 -22.04 -5.33 -22.34
C VAL A 232 -22.09 -3.81 -22.27
N LYS A 233 -23.29 -3.20 -22.33
CA LYS A 233 -23.44 -1.75 -22.27
C LYS A 233 -22.91 -1.16 -20.97
N LYS A 234 -23.25 -1.79 -19.85
CA LYS A 234 -22.78 -1.38 -18.50
C LYS A 234 -21.29 -1.67 -18.32
N ALA A 235 -20.79 -2.79 -18.81
CA ALA A 235 -19.38 -3.15 -18.77
C ALA A 235 -18.52 -2.10 -19.48
N ILE A 236 -18.90 -1.73 -20.70
CA ILE A 236 -18.17 -0.71 -21.48
C ILE A 236 -18.27 0.66 -20.80
N ALA A 237 -19.43 1.05 -20.26
CA ALA A 237 -19.57 2.30 -19.52
C ALA A 237 -18.63 2.36 -18.30
N ASN A 238 -18.52 1.27 -17.54
CA ASN A 238 -17.63 1.16 -16.39
C ASN A 238 -16.16 1.26 -16.79
N ILE A 239 -15.75 0.55 -17.85
CA ILE A 239 -14.38 0.58 -18.37
C ILE A 239 -14.01 1.98 -18.86
N ILE A 240 -14.91 2.65 -19.60
CA ILE A 240 -14.69 4.02 -20.07
C ILE A 240 -14.57 4.99 -18.89
N ALA A 241 -15.50 4.93 -17.93
CA ALA A 241 -15.47 5.78 -16.75
C ALA A 241 -14.17 5.60 -15.94
N SER A 242 -13.68 4.35 -15.84
CA SER A 242 -12.43 4.03 -15.18
C SER A 242 -11.20 4.52 -15.95
N LYS A 243 -11.14 4.22 -17.26
CA LYS A 243 -9.98 4.56 -18.10
C LYS A 243 -9.84 6.05 -18.36
N THR A 244 -10.95 6.79 -18.37
CA THR A 244 -10.95 8.26 -18.55
C THR A 244 -10.81 9.04 -17.25
N PHE A 245 -10.96 8.37 -16.10
CA PHE A 245 -10.74 9.00 -14.80
C PHE A 245 -9.28 9.40 -14.64
N ASP A 246 -9.07 10.70 -14.53
CA ASP A 246 -7.74 11.33 -14.52
C ASP A 246 -6.84 10.86 -15.69
N ASN A 247 -7.46 10.64 -16.85
CA ASN A 247 -6.83 10.12 -18.06
C ASN A 247 -6.03 8.83 -17.84
N GLY A 248 -6.52 7.93 -16.99
CA GLY A 248 -5.95 6.59 -16.78
C GLY A 248 -4.67 6.57 -15.92
N THR A 249 -4.45 7.55 -15.05
CA THR A 249 -3.26 7.62 -14.19
C THR A 249 -3.37 6.82 -12.88
N ILE A 250 -4.42 6.02 -12.68
CA ILE A 250 -4.52 5.07 -11.56
C ILE A 250 -3.99 3.70 -12.01
N CYS A 251 -3.15 3.07 -11.18
CA CYS A 251 -2.53 1.76 -11.47
C CYS A 251 -3.55 0.60 -11.60
N ALA A 252 -4.75 0.73 -11.02
CA ALA A 252 -5.85 -0.22 -11.17
C ALA A 252 -6.69 0.00 -12.43
N SER A 253 -6.43 1.08 -13.21
CA SER A 253 -7.13 1.35 -14.47
C SER A 253 -6.89 0.22 -15.48
N GLU A 254 -7.92 -0.11 -16.24
CA GLU A 254 -7.88 -1.16 -17.24
C GLU A 254 -6.85 -0.87 -18.32
N GLN A 255 -6.06 -1.88 -18.68
CA GLN A 255 -5.03 -1.82 -19.71
C GLN A 255 -5.41 -2.62 -20.95
N ALA A 256 -6.28 -3.60 -20.79
CA ALA A 256 -6.76 -4.45 -21.88
C ALA A 256 -8.25 -4.78 -21.67
N ILE A 257 -9.01 -4.81 -22.76
CA ILE A 257 -10.35 -5.37 -22.83
C ILE A 257 -10.22 -6.75 -23.47
N ILE A 258 -10.82 -7.75 -22.85
CA ILE A 258 -10.92 -9.11 -23.36
C ILE A 258 -12.40 -9.43 -23.54
N CYS A 259 -12.82 -9.92 -24.68
CA CYS A 259 -14.18 -10.43 -24.92
C CYS A 259 -14.14 -11.76 -25.64
N GLU A 260 -15.22 -12.52 -25.57
CA GLU A 260 -15.36 -13.76 -26.34
C GLU A 260 -15.80 -13.47 -27.78
N GLU A 261 -15.52 -14.40 -28.71
CA GLU A 261 -16.02 -14.34 -30.09
C GLU A 261 -17.56 -14.20 -30.11
N SER A 262 -18.24 -14.83 -29.13
CA SER A 262 -19.71 -14.84 -29.00
C SER A 262 -20.32 -13.47 -28.72
N ASN A 263 -19.62 -12.55 -28.05
CA ASN A 263 -20.11 -11.20 -27.72
C ASN A 263 -19.29 -10.07 -28.35
N GLN A 264 -18.32 -10.40 -29.22
CA GLN A 264 -17.39 -9.44 -29.85
C GLN A 264 -18.14 -8.32 -30.59
N GLU A 265 -19.16 -8.66 -31.38
CA GLU A 265 -19.89 -7.70 -32.20
C GLU A 265 -20.61 -6.66 -31.31
N ASP A 266 -21.26 -7.11 -30.25
CA ASP A 266 -21.93 -6.22 -29.29
C ASP A 266 -20.93 -5.35 -28.53
N VAL A 267 -19.79 -5.89 -28.13
CA VAL A 267 -18.71 -5.12 -27.47
C VAL A 267 -18.15 -4.04 -28.39
N LEU A 268 -17.85 -4.36 -29.65
CA LEU A 268 -17.32 -3.37 -30.62
C LEU A 268 -18.36 -2.28 -30.94
N LYS A 269 -19.64 -2.65 -31.04
CA LYS A 269 -20.76 -1.73 -31.25
C LYS A 269 -20.88 -0.74 -30.09
N GLU A 270 -20.87 -1.27 -28.85
CA GLU A 270 -20.97 -0.43 -27.65
C GLU A 270 -19.75 0.45 -27.42
N LEU A 271 -18.54 -0.03 -27.70
CA LEU A 271 -17.33 0.79 -27.68
C LEU A 271 -17.47 2.04 -28.58
N LYS A 272 -17.91 1.84 -29.84
CA LYS A 272 -18.15 2.96 -30.77
C LYS A 272 -19.26 3.88 -30.28
N ALA A 273 -20.39 3.32 -29.84
CA ALA A 273 -21.55 4.07 -29.40
C ALA A 273 -21.23 4.97 -28.18
N GLN A 274 -20.30 4.55 -27.32
CA GLN A 274 -19.93 5.27 -26.11
C GLN A 274 -18.70 6.16 -26.25
N GLY A 275 -18.18 6.36 -27.48
CA GLY A 275 -17.13 7.32 -27.81
C GLY A 275 -15.71 6.76 -27.81
N CYS A 276 -15.54 5.47 -27.98
CA CYS A 276 -14.22 4.88 -28.23
C CYS A 276 -13.90 4.88 -29.73
N TYR A 277 -12.65 5.16 -30.09
CA TYR A 277 -12.14 5.06 -31.45
C TYR A 277 -11.38 3.73 -31.62
N LEU A 278 -11.88 2.89 -32.52
CA LEU A 278 -11.25 1.62 -32.85
C LEU A 278 -10.17 1.86 -33.91
N MET A 279 -8.92 1.79 -33.50
CA MET A 279 -7.77 2.01 -34.37
C MET A 279 -7.57 0.85 -35.35
N SER A 280 -7.11 1.15 -36.55
CA SER A 280 -6.52 0.15 -37.46
C SER A 280 -5.19 -0.39 -36.89
N LYS A 281 -4.65 -1.42 -37.51
CA LYS A 281 -3.32 -1.95 -37.17
C LYS A 281 -2.23 -0.89 -37.32
N GLU A 282 -2.25 -0.16 -38.45
CA GLU A 282 -1.27 0.89 -38.78
C GLU A 282 -1.38 2.08 -37.79
N GLU A 283 -2.59 2.46 -37.42
CA GLU A 283 -2.82 3.51 -36.42
C GLU A 283 -2.34 3.06 -35.05
N THR A 284 -2.61 1.80 -34.68
CA THR A 284 -2.13 1.20 -33.43
C THR A 284 -0.61 1.23 -33.36
N ASP A 285 0.08 0.85 -34.45
CA ASP A 285 1.54 0.85 -34.49
C ASP A 285 2.10 2.28 -34.33
N LYS A 286 1.52 3.29 -35.02
CA LYS A 286 1.89 4.71 -34.83
C LYS A 286 1.71 5.20 -33.39
N VAL A 287 0.58 4.87 -32.77
CA VAL A 287 0.33 5.24 -31.38
C VAL A 287 1.33 4.56 -30.44
N CYS A 288 1.64 3.28 -30.65
CA CYS A 288 2.63 2.56 -29.87
C CYS A 288 4.03 3.18 -29.95
N ASP A 289 4.49 3.51 -31.16
CA ASP A 289 5.80 4.14 -31.38
C ASP A 289 5.90 5.52 -30.70
N LEU A 290 4.76 6.21 -30.53
CA LEU A 290 4.67 7.50 -29.88
C LEU A 290 4.67 7.40 -28.35
N ILE A 291 3.78 6.54 -27.79
CA ILE A 291 3.53 6.48 -26.35
C ILE A 291 4.56 5.64 -25.59
N PHE A 292 5.37 4.83 -26.26
CA PHE A 292 6.44 4.08 -25.63
C PHE A 292 7.82 4.55 -26.09
N LYS A 293 8.78 4.56 -25.15
CA LYS A 293 10.19 4.79 -25.43
C LYS A 293 10.94 3.46 -25.54
N GLY A 294 11.96 3.45 -26.40
CA GLY A 294 12.80 2.29 -26.61
C GLY A 294 12.33 1.41 -27.75
N ASN A 295 12.85 0.19 -27.80
CA ASN A 295 12.47 -0.77 -28.82
C ASN A 295 11.07 -1.33 -28.51
N THR A 296 10.03 -0.84 -29.20
CA THR A 296 8.65 -1.33 -29.06
C THR A 296 8.50 -2.81 -29.40
N LYS A 297 9.47 -3.39 -30.13
CA LYS A 297 9.61 -4.82 -30.38
C LYS A 297 10.36 -5.57 -29.27
N GLY A 298 10.92 -4.85 -28.27
CA GLY A 298 11.63 -5.41 -27.14
C GLY A 298 10.72 -5.90 -26.00
N CYS A 299 11.34 -6.54 -25.00
CA CYS A 299 10.61 -7.22 -23.94
C CYS A 299 9.98 -6.32 -22.87
N ASN A 300 10.34 -5.04 -22.77
CA ASN A 300 9.83 -4.13 -21.75
C ASN A 300 9.81 -2.67 -22.26
N PRO A 301 8.83 -2.28 -23.07
CA PRO A 301 8.69 -0.89 -23.49
C PRO A 301 8.35 -0.01 -22.26
N THR A 302 9.02 1.13 -22.17
CA THR A 302 8.78 2.11 -21.10
C THR A 302 7.84 3.19 -21.61
N MET A 303 6.82 3.53 -20.82
CA MET A 303 5.89 4.62 -21.17
C MET A 303 6.65 5.94 -21.38
N ASN A 304 6.35 6.65 -22.46
CA ASN A 304 6.88 7.98 -22.71
C ASN A 304 6.20 9.00 -21.78
N PRO A 305 6.94 9.66 -20.86
CA PRO A 305 6.34 10.58 -19.90
C PRO A 305 5.50 11.70 -20.53
N LEU A 306 5.76 12.11 -21.76
CA LEU A 306 5.00 13.15 -22.47
C LEU A 306 3.54 12.76 -22.71
N PHE A 307 3.24 11.45 -22.71
CA PHE A 307 1.91 10.92 -23.00
C PHE A 307 1.22 10.29 -21.80
N VAL A 308 1.84 10.34 -20.63
CA VAL A 308 1.20 9.95 -19.37
C VAL A 308 0.07 10.93 -19.05
N GLY A 309 -1.11 10.41 -18.73
CA GLY A 309 -2.26 11.21 -18.32
C GLY A 309 -2.81 12.12 -19.42
N GLN A 310 -2.58 11.79 -20.70
CA GLN A 310 -3.08 12.60 -21.84
C GLN A 310 -4.42 12.09 -22.36
N THR A 311 -5.16 12.99 -23.01
CA THR A 311 -6.45 12.68 -23.65
C THR A 311 -6.24 11.91 -24.95
N ALA A 312 -7.24 11.13 -25.36
CA ALA A 312 -7.24 10.39 -26.62
C ALA A 312 -6.99 11.29 -27.85
N ASN A 313 -7.62 12.47 -27.88
CA ASN A 313 -7.47 13.44 -28.97
C ASN A 313 -6.03 13.94 -29.08
N LYS A 314 -5.38 14.29 -27.95
CA LYS A 314 -3.99 14.76 -27.97
C LYS A 314 -3.02 13.68 -28.44
N ILE A 315 -3.27 12.43 -28.05
CA ILE A 315 -2.45 11.29 -28.51
C ILE A 315 -2.67 11.04 -30.00
N ALA A 316 -3.93 11.03 -30.47
CA ALA A 316 -4.27 10.84 -31.87
C ALA A 316 -3.65 11.93 -32.76
N GLU A 317 -3.79 13.21 -32.36
CA GLU A 317 -3.19 14.36 -33.04
C GLU A 317 -1.66 14.20 -33.17
N ALA A 318 -0.98 13.85 -32.07
CA ALA A 318 0.47 13.64 -32.07
C ALA A 318 0.91 12.44 -32.91
N ALA A 319 0.05 11.42 -33.07
CA ALA A 319 0.27 10.27 -33.95
C ALA A 319 -0.13 10.52 -35.41
N GLY A 320 -0.67 11.72 -35.72
CA GLY A 320 -1.17 12.05 -37.07
C GLY A 320 -2.42 11.25 -37.46
N ILE A 321 -3.29 10.97 -36.48
CA ILE A 321 -4.54 10.23 -36.66
C ILE A 321 -5.72 11.18 -36.46
N SER A 322 -6.66 11.20 -37.41
CA SER A 322 -7.88 11.99 -37.29
C SER A 322 -8.97 11.19 -36.57
N VAL A 323 -9.43 11.69 -35.42
CA VAL A 323 -10.49 11.08 -34.62
C VAL A 323 -11.61 12.09 -34.34
N PRO A 324 -12.85 11.65 -34.10
CA PRO A 324 -13.93 12.52 -33.65
C PRO A 324 -13.55 13.31 -32.37
N ARG A 325 -14.02 14.53 -32.26
CA ARG A 325 -13.69 15.42 -31.11
C ARG A 325 -14.10 14.83 -29.77
N GLU A 326 -15.19 14.07 -29.73
CA GLU A 326 -15.77 13.42 -28.57
C GLU A 326 -15.04 12.10 -28.19
N THR A 327 -13.97 11.72 -28.90
CA THR A 327 -13.24 10.47 -28.63
C THR A 327 -12.68 10.47 -27.22
N LYS A 328 -13.06 9.44 -26.46
CA LYS A 328 -12.68 9.25 -25.05
C LYS A 328 -11.46 8.35 -24.88
N ILE A 329 -11.40 7.28 -25.68
CA ILE A 329 -10.37 6.22 -25.58
C ILE A 329 -9.97 5.77 -26.99
N LEU A 330 -8.68 5.53 -27.18
CA LEU A 330 -8.13 4.86 -28.37
C LEU A 330 -8.00 3.36 -28.08
N VAL A 331 -8.66 2.53 -28.87
CA VAL A 331 -8.72 1.07 -28.69
C VAL A 331 -7.91 0.41 -29.80
N GLY A 332 -6.84 -0.29 -29.45
CA GLY A 332 -5.95 -0.95 -30.41
C GLY A 332 -6.10 -2.48 -30.39
N PRO A 333 -6.37 -3.12 -31.55
CA PRO A 333 -6.46 -4.57 -31.63
C PRO A 333 -5.11 -5.22 -31.31
N GLN A 334 -5.14 -6.31 -30.54
CA GLN A 334 -3.97 -7.08 -30.14
C GLN A 334 -4.24 -8.57 -30.24
N VAL A 335 -3.17 -9.34 -30.51
CA VAL A 335 -3.25 -10.81 -30.56
C VAL A 335 -2.30 -11.50 -29.59
N GLY A 336 -1.27 -10.81 -29.12
CA GLY A 336 -0.23 -11.37 -28.27
C GLY A 336 0.07 -10.55 -27.03
N VAL A 337 0.94 -11.06 -26.17
CA VAL A 337 1.38 -10.44 -24.92
C VAL A 337 2.91 -10.43 -24.86
N GLY A 338 3.50 -9.37 -24.31
CA GLY A 338 4.94 -9.24 -24.16
C GLY A 338 5.64 -8.66 -25.38
N ALA A 339 6.83 -9.15 -25.68
CA ALA A 339 7.66 -8.64 -26.79
C ALA A 339 6.90 -8.59 -28.12
N GLY A 340 7.00 -7.46 -28.81
CA GLY A 340 6.28 -7.21 -30.07
C GLY A 340 4.81 -6.82 -29.92
N ASN A 341 4.28 -6.79 -28.69
CA ASN A 341 2.89 -6.43 -28.40
C ASN A 341 2.84 -5.30 -27.35
N PRO A 342 3.24 -4.07 -27.70
CA PRO A 342 3.45 -2.99 -26.73
C PRO A 342 2.18 -2.60 -25.96
N LEU A 343 0.98 -2.70 -26.56
CA LEU A 343 -0.27 -2.44 -25.83
C LEU A 343 -0.63 -3.50 -24.78
N SER A 344 0.14 -4.58 -24.66
CA SER A 344 0.00 -5.52 -23.55
C SER A 344 0.63 -5.03 -22.24
N PHE A 345 1.42 -3.95 -22.27
CA PHE A 345 2.06 -3.35 -21.09
C PHE A 345 1.22 -2.21 -20.50
N GLU A 346 1.55 -1.78 -19.28
CA GLU A 346 0.87 -0.67 -18.61
C GLU A 346 0.95 0.63 -19.43
N LYS A 347 -0.21 1.27 -19.59
CA LYS A 347 -0.39 2.55 -20.28
C LYS A 347 -1.17 3.50 -19.36
N LEU A 348 -0.46 4.34 -18.66
CA LEU A 348 -1.08 5.37 -17.79
C LEU A 348 -1.65 6.53 -18.62
N THR A 349 -2.51 6.22 -19.57
CA THR A 349 -3.15 7.17 -20.50
C THR A 349 -4.44 6.59 -21.09
N THR A 350 -5.13 7.32 -21.96
CA THR A 350 -6.43 6.94 -22.56
C THR A 350 -6.30 6.03 -23.78
N VAL A 351 -5.36 5.08 -23.72
CA VAL A 351 -5.18 4.04 -24.74
C VAL A 351 -5.37 2.68 -24.10
N ILE A 352 -6.04 1.74 -24.78
CA ILE A 352 -6.32 0.39 -24.26
C ILE A 352 -6.14 -0.67 -25.35
N GLY A 353 -5.62 -1.85 -24.98
CA GLY A 353 -5.55 -3.01 -25.87
C GLY A 353 -6.89 -3.73 -25.94
N PHE A 354 -7.20 -4.34 -27.09
CA PHE A 354 -8.42 -5.11 -27.30
C PHE A 354 -8.09 -6.51 -27.80
N TYR A 355 -8.63 -7.52 -27.13
CA TYR A 355 -8.39 -8.93 -27.39
C TYR A 355 -9.71 -9.67 -27.55
N VAL A 356 -9.73 -10.63 -28.49
CA VAL A 356 -10.84 -11.55 -28.69
C VAL A 356 -10.34 -12.95 -28.41
N VAL A 357 -11.11 -13.70 -27.65
CA VAL A 357 -10.81 -15.09 -27.25
C VAL A 357 -11.99 -16.00 -27.55
N LYS A 358 -11.72 -17.29 -27.63
CA LYS A 358 -12.74 -18.27 -27.96
C LYS A 358 -13.74 -18.50 -26.82
N ASP A 359 -13.21 -18.60 -25.60
CA ASP A 359 -13.96 -19.01 -24.42
C ASP A 359 -13.32 -18.44 -23.14
N TRP A 360 -13.95 -18.73 -21.99
CA TRP A 360 -13.50 -18.25 -20.70
C TRP A 360 -12.16 -18.85 -20.26
N GLU A 361 -11.80 -20.06 -20.68
CA GLU A 361 -10.52 -20.69 -20.38
C GLU A 361 -9.38 -19.89 -21.01
N GLU A 362 -9.54 -19.52 -22.27
CA GLU A 362 -8.59 -18.68 -22.99
C GLU A 362 -8.56 -17.25 -22.41
N ALA A 363 -9.74 -16.70 -22.04
CA ALA A 363 -9.82 -15.39 -21.38
C ALA A 363 -9.06 -15.39 -20.05
N CYS A 364 -9.22 -16.44 -19.26
CA CYS A 364 -8.52 -16.61 -17.98
C CYS A 364 -7.00 -16.70 -18.19
N ALA A 365 -6.54 -17.54 -19.11
CA ALA A 365 -5.12 -17.69 -19.42
C ALA A 365 -4.51 -16.39 -19.95
N LEU A 366 -5.24 -15.67 -20.81
CA LEU A 366 -4.80 -14.38 -21.34
C LEU A 366 -4.78 -13.30 -20.25
N SER A 367 -5.79 -13.25 -19.37
CA SER A 367 -5.82 -12.32 -18.24
C SER A 367 -4.59 -12.46 -17.34
N ILE A 368 -4.22 -13.70 -17.00
CA ILE A 368 -3.02 -13.97 -16.21
C ILE A 368 -1.75 -13.52 -16.94
N LYS A 369 -1.64 -13.81 -18.25
CA LYS A 369 -0.49 -13.37 -19.05
C LYS A 369 -0.39 -11.85 -19.14
N LEU A 370 -1.53 -11.13 -19.25
CA LEU A 370 -1.59 -9.67 -19.33
C LEU A 370 -1.18 -8.97 -18.04
N LEU A 371 -1.30 -9.62 -16.88
CA LEU A 371 -0.82 -9.02 -15.62
C LEU A 371 0.66 -8.67 -15.67
N GLN A 372 1.52 -9.50 -16.25
CA GLN A 372 2.96 -9.25 -16.43
C GLN A 372 3.61 -8.64 -15.15
N ASN A 373 4.18 -7.43 -15.26
CA ASN A 373 4.79 -6.71 -14.13
C ASN A 373 3.76 -6.20 -13.10
N GLY A 374 2.47 -6.25 -13.43
CA GLY A 374 1.34 -5.93 -12.54
C GLY A 374 0.70 -7.17 -11.90
N ILE A 375 1.37 -8.33 -11.96
CA ILE A 375 0.89 -9.55 -11.30
C ILE A 375 0.64 -9.28 -9.82
N GLY A 376 -0.42 -9.86 -9.29
CA GLY A 376 -0.86 -9.62 -7.92
C GLY A 376 -1.68 -8.33 -7.72
N HIS A 377 -1.76 -7.43 -8.72
CA HIS A 377 -2.41 -6.12 -8.50
C HIS A 377 -3.94 -6.19 -8.59
N THR A 378 -4.51 -6.12 -9.76
CA THR A 378 -5.96 -5.98 -9.98
C THR A 378 -6.37 -6.60 -11.31
N MET A 379 -7.55 -7.22 -11.37
CA MET A 379 -8.26 -7.55 -12.60
C MET A 379 -9.75 -7.23 -12.45
N SER A 380 -10.40 -6.95 -13.58
CA SER A 380 -11.84 -6.68 -13.64
C SER A 380 -12.55 -7.79 -14.41
N LEU A 381 -13.69 -8.22 -13.90
CA LEU A 381 -14.56 -9.25 -14.49
C LEU A 381 -15.98 -8.69 -14.59
N HIS A 382 -16.51 -8.64 -15.80
CA HIS A 382 -17.90 -8.29 -16.07
C HIS A 382 -18.64 -9.56 -16.45
N THR A 383 -19.59 -9.98 -15.62
CA THR A 383 -20.36 -11.22 -15.77
C THR A 383 -21.66 -11.18 -14.96
N SER A 384 -22.64 -11.96 -15.35
CA SER A 384 -23.82 -12.30 -14.55
C SER A 384 -23.79 -13.74 -14.02
N ASP A 385 -22.73 -14.50 -14.34
CA ASP A 385 -22.56 -15.89 -13.94
C ASP A 385 -21.80 -16.00 -12.60
N PRO A 386 -22.43 -16.46 -11.50
CA PRO A 386 -21.76 -16.66 -10.22
C PRO A 386 -20.63 -17.70 -10.26
N ASP A 387 -20.74 -18.72 -11.10
CA ASP A 387 -19.70 -19.74 -11.24
C ASP A 387 -18.44 -19.14 -11.87
N MET A 388 -18.59 -18.19 -12.77
CA MET A 388 -17.46 -17.46 -13.36
C MET A 388 -16.74 -16.61 -12.31
N ILE A 389 -17.48 -15.95 -11.41
CA ILE A 389 -16.88 -15.19 -10.30
C ILE A 389 -16.06 -16.13 -9.41
N PHE A 390 -16.61 -17.29 -9.07
CA PHE A 390 -15.89 -18.29 -8.26
C PHE A 390 -14.63 -18.80 -8.97
N ARG A 391 -14.70 -19.10 -10.27
CA ARG A 391 -13.55 -19.56 -11.08
C ARG A 391 -12.42 -18.54 -11.13
N PHE A 392 -12.75 -17.24 -11.15
CA PHE A 392 -11.75 -16.16 -11.17
C PHE A 392 -11.21 -15.81 -9.78
N SER A 393 -11.92 -16.15 -8.68
CA SER A 393 -11.51 -15.79 -7.31
C SER A 393 -10.13 -16.32 -6.88
N SER A 394 -9.62 -17.36 -7.53
CA SER A 394 -8.32 -17.97 -7.24
C SER A 394 -7.18 -17.48 -8.16
N LYS A 395 -7.39 -16.43 -8.96
CA LYS A 395 -6.37 -15.94 -9.91
C LYS A 395 -5.38 -15.01 -9.22
N PRO A 396 -4.14 -14.85 -9.76
CA PRO A 396 -3.05 -14.13 -9.13
C PRO A 396 -3.25 -12.60 -9.19
N ALA A 397 -4.32 -12.12 -8.56
CA ALA A 397 -4.62 -10.71 -8.37
C ALA A 397 -5.21 -10.50 -6.97
N SER A 398 -4.71 -9.52 -6.23
CA SER A 398 -5.21 -9.23 -4.88
C SER A 398 -6.62 -8.63 -4.90
N ARG A 399 -7.02 -8.05 -6.03
CA ARG A 399 -8.37 -7.49 -6.24
C ARG A 399 -8.94 -8.01 -7.54
N ILE A 400 -10.06 -8.71 -7.43
CA ILE A 400 -10.90 -9.13 -8.56
C ILE A 400 -12.19 -8.34 -8.47
N LEU A 401 -12.36 -7.38 -9.37
CA LEU A 401 -13.45 -6.40 -9.33
C LEU A 401 -14.59 -6.88 -10.23
N ILE A 402 -15.77 -7.01 -9.66
CA ILE A 402 -16.94 -7.54 -10.36
C ILE A 402 -17.86 -6.39 -10.78
N ASN A 403 -18.15 -6.29 -12.08
CA ASN A 403 -19.12 -5.36 -12.67
C ASN A 403 -18.89 -3.88 -12.31
N THR A 404 -17.64 -3.47 -12.14
CA THR A 404 -17.25 -2.07 -11.84
C THR A 404 -15.97 -1.70 -12.57
N GLY A 405 -15.68 -0.39 -12.66
CA GLY A 405 -14.43 0.10 -13.24
C GLY A 405 -13.24 -0.11 -12.32
N GLY A 406 -12.08 -0.45 -12.88
CA GLY A 406 -10.86 -0.78 -12.13
C GLY A 406 -10.34 0.38 -11.27
N SER A 407 -10.35 1.61 -11.80
CA SER A 407 -9.87 2.79 -11.07
C SER A 407 -10.67 3.05 -9.80
N GLN A 408 -11.98 3.15 -9.91
CA GLN A 408 -12.88 3.43 -8.79
C GLN A 408 -13.06 2.20 -7.89
N GLY A 409 -13.16 1.01 -8.49
CA GLY A 409 -13.34 -0.23 -7.74
C GLY A 409 -12.12 -0.59 -6.90
N GLY A 410 -10.92 -0.52 -7.49
CA GLY A 410 -9.68 -0.85 -6.81
C GLY A 410 -9.32 0.11 -5.66
N THR A 411 -9.63 1.38 -5.81
CA THR A 411 -9.43 2.40 -4.77
C THR A 411 -10.51 2.41 -3.69
N GLY A 412 -11.55 1.56 -3.79
CA GLY A 412 -12.66 1.49 -2.82
C GLY A 412 -13.81 2.47 -3.11
N ILE A 413 -13.66 3.39 -4.07
CA ILE A 413 -14.67 4.45 -4.34
C ILE A 413 -16.01 3.85 -4.80
N SER A 414 -16.00 2.75 -5.56
CA SER A 414 -17.22 2.10 -6.07
C SER A 414 -17.46 0.69 -5.53
N THR A 415 -16.70 0.26 -4.53
CA THR A 415 -16.80 -1.06 -3.91
C THR A 415 -16.78 -0.94 -2.39
N GLY A 416 -16.99 -2.05 -1.68
CA GLY A 416 -16.78 -2.14 -0.23
C GLY A 416 -15.33 -2.36 0.19
N LEU A 417 -14.36 -2.21 -0.72
CA LEU A 417 -12.94 -2.22 -0.35
C LEU A 417 -12.57 -0.93 0.40
N PRO A 418 -11.61 -0.98 1.33
CA PRO A 418 -11.14 0.24 1.99
C PRO A 418 -10.64 1.28 1.01
N ILE A 419 -10.97 2.57 1.26
CA ILE A 419 -10.47 3.68 0.46
C ILE A 419 -8.94 3.74 0.58
N ALA A 420 -8.24 3.60 -0.56
CA ALA A 420 -6.79 3.59 -0.58
C ALA A 420 -6.18 4.11 -1.89
N PHE A 421 -5.03 4.76 -1.76
CA PHE A 421 -4.15 5.13 -2.87
C PHE A 421 -2.81 4.38 -2.82
N THR A 422 -2.78 3.29 -2.04
CA THR A 422 -1.69 2.31 -1.99
C THR A 422 -2.33 0.92 -1.97
N LEU A 423 -2.23 0.22 -3.10
CA LEU A 423 -2.96 -1.01 -3.38
C LEU A 423 -1.99 -2.19 -3.34
N GLY A 424 -1.96 -2.94 -2.23
CA GLY A 424 -1.08 -4.09 -2.07
C GLY A 424 -1.23 -5.13 -3.17
N CYS A 425 -0.15 -5.80 -3.55
CA CYS A 425 -0.13 -6.77 -4.65
C CYS A 425 0.10 -8.21 -4.17
N GLY A 426 0.18 -8.43 -2.87
CA GLY A 426 0.45 -9.75 -2.29
C GLY A 426 1.79 -10.35 -2.72
N THR A 427 2.00 -11.60 -2.36
CA THR A 427 3.25 -12.32 -2.69
C THR A 427 3.44 -12.52 -4.18
N ASP A 428 2.36 -12.70 -4.94
CA ASP A 428 2.41 -12.80 -6.41
C ASP A 428 3.05 -11.56 -7.03
N GLY A 429 2.72 -10.37 -6.50
CA GLY A 429 3.29 -9.09 -6.93
C GLY A 429 4.56 -8.67 -6.19
N GLY A 430 5.13 -9.53 -5.35
CA GLY A 430 6.31 -9.22 -4.54
C GLY A 430 6.06 -8.14 -3.48
N SER A 431 4.81 -7.98 -3.03
CA SER A 431 4.40 -7.05 -1.97
C SER A 431 4.22 -7.77 -0.64
N SER A 432 4.51 -7.09 0.46
CA SER A 432 4.33 -7.61 1.82
C SER A 432 2.85 -7.63 2.27
N VAL A 433 1.96 -6.98 1.53
CA VAL A 433 0.52 -6.94 1.80
C VAL A 433 -0.28 -7.12 0.51
N SER A 434 -1.44 -7.77 0.59
CA SER A 434 -2.40 -7.92 -0.51
C SER A 434 -3.54 -6.90 -0.45
N ASP A 435 -3.83 -6.36 0.73
CA ASP A 435 -4.97 -5.49 0.96
C ASP A 435 -4.74 -4.06 0.48
N ASN A 436 -5.82 -3.30 0.37
CA ASN A 436 -5.77 -1.85 0.36
C ASN A 436 -5.17 -1.38 1.69
N LEU A 437 -4.13 -0.56 1.64
CA LEU A 437 -3.42 -0.14 2.85
C LEU A 437 -4.29 0.76 3.72
N THR A 438 -4.38 0.43 5.01
CA THR A 438 -5.18 1.15 6.01
C THR A 438 -4.34 1.47 7.25
N PRO A 439 -4.83 2.27 8.20
CA PRO A 439 -4.12 2.52 9.47
C PRO A 439 -3.71 1.26 10.23
N LYS A 440 -4.45 0.16 10.06
CA LYS A 440 -4.15 -1.14 10.71
C LYS A 440 -2.80 -1.73 10.30
N HIS A 441 -2.27 -1.35 9.14
CA HIS A 441 -0.95 -1.78 8.66
C HIS A 441 0.21 -0.94 9.24
N LEU A 442 -0.11 0.13 9.96
CA LEU A 442 0.86 1.08 10.50
C LEU A 442 0.92 1.07 12.02
N VAL A 443 0.56 -0.06 12.63
CA VAL A 443 0.66 -0.30 14.07
C VAL A 443 1.47 -1.55 14.35
N ASN A 444 2.26 -1.52 15.43
CA ASN A 444 2.84 -2.71 16.02
C ASN A 444 1.79 -3.39 16.89
N ILE A 445 1.57 -4.68 16.69
CA ILE A 445 0.66 -5.46 17.53
C ILE A 445 1.50 -6.27 18.50
N LYS A 446 1.35 -5.98 19.80
CA LYS A 446 1.91 -6.77 20.89
C LYS A 446 0.85 -7.75 21.38
N THR A 447 1.27 -8.98 21.62
CA THR A 447 0.40 -10.01 22.19
C THR A 447 0.80 -10.27 23.62
N VAL A 448 -0.16 -10.14 24.54
CA VAL A 448 0.00 -10.49 25.95
C VAL A 448 -0.78 -11.77 26.20
N ALA A 449 -0.10 -12.80 26.66
CA ALA A 449 -0.66 -14.12 26.86
C ALA A 449 -0.43 -14.61 28.29
N TYR A 450 -1.48 -15.11 28.92
CA TYR A 450 -1.38 -15.74 30.23
C TYR A 450 -1.05 -17.21 30.11
N GLY A 451 -0.29 -17.75 31.07
CA GLY A 451 -0.10 -19.19 31.22
C GLY A 451 -1.43 -19.89 31.51
N ILE A 452 -1.80 -20.84 30.66
CA ILE A 452 -3.03 -21.65 30.83
C ILE A 452 -2.75 -23.10 31.13
N LYS A 453 -1.46 -23.52 31.14
CA LYS A 453 -1.02 -24.86 31.48
C LYS A 453 0.15 -24.77 32.46
N ASP A 454 0.25 -25.75 33.36
CA ASP A 454 1.42 -25.92 34.21
C ASP A 454 2.61 -26.45 33.41
N VAL A 455 3.57 -25.58 33.14
CA VAL A 455 4.75 -25.91 32.32
C VAL A 455 5.62 -26.96 32.98
N THR A 456 5.57 -27.12 34.30
CA THR A 456 6.36 -28.11 35.04
C THR A 456 5.84 -29.56 34.83
N LYS A 457 4.58 -29.68 34.40
CA LYS A 457 3.87 -30.93 34.17
C LYS A 457 3.41 -31.15 32.73
N ILE A 458 3.79 -30.27 31.81
CA ILE A 458 3.22 -30.24 30.45
C ILE A 458 3.43 -31.56 29.70
N VAL A 459 4.59 -32.22 29.90
CA VAL A 459 4.93 -33.50 29.29
C VAL A 459 4.14 -34.64 29.92
N GLU A 460 4.00 -34.63 31.25
CA GLU A 460 3.29 -35.65 32.00
C GLU A 460 1.77 -35.62 31.77
N LEU A 461 1.23 -34.45 31.46
CA LEU A 461 -0.21 -34.27 31.23
C LEU A 461 -0.62 -34.45 29.77
N ASP A 462 0.33 -34.52 28.84
CA ASP A 462 0.03 -34.70 27.41
C ASP A 462 0.01 -36.21 27.06
N SER A 463 -1.18 -36.81 27.19
CA SER A 463 -1.40 -38.23 26.90
C SER A 463 -1.06 -38.61 25.46
N ARG A 464 -1.23 -37.68 24.51
CA ARG A 464 -0.88 -37.91 23.09
C ARG A 464 0.63 -37.97 22.90
N PHE A 465 1.38 -37.06 23.55
CA PHE A 465 2.84 -37.10 23.51
C PHE A 465 3.37 -38.38 24.17
N LEU A 466 2.81 -38.77 25.32
CA LEU A 466 3.21 -39.99 26.03
C LEU A 466 2.93 -41.28 25.24
N SER A 467 1.93 -41.23 24.33
CA SER A 467 1.60 -42.39 23.47
C SER A 467 2.42 -42.45 22.17
N LEU A 468 3.29 -41.48 21.90
CA LEU A 468 4.16 -41.55 20.72
C LEU A 468 5.14 -42.73 20.79
N PRO A 469 5.42 -43.38 19.66
CA PRO A 469 6.43 -44.44 19.60
C PRO A 469 7.78 -43.89 20.05
N LYS A 470 8.36 -44.50 21.07
CA LYS A 470 9.70 -44.14 21.53
C LYS A 470 10.71 -44.86 20.64
N LEU A 471 11.67 -44.13 20.08
CA LEU A 471 12.79 -44.74 19.36
C LEU A 471 13.61 -45.60 20.31
N THR A 472 13.67 -46.88 20.05
CA THR A 472 14.62 -47.81 20.73
C THR A 472 16.03 -47.54 20.21
N VAL A 473 17.05 -47.94 20.98
CA VAL A 473 18.46 -47.79 20.57
C VAL A 473 18.73 -48.52 19.24
N GLU A 474 18.03 -49.64 18.99
CA GLU A 474 18.11 -50.41 17.74
C GLU A 474 17.59 -49.64 16.53
N THR A 475 16.44 -48.96 16.64
CA THR A 475 15.90 -48.12 15.56
C THR A 475 16.77 -46.90 15.25
N ARG A 476 17.56 -46.40 16.20
CA ARG A 476 18.54 -45.33 15.95
C ARG A 476 19.74 -45.81 15.13
N LEU A 477 20.16 -47.03 15.33
CA LEU A 477 21.27 -47.61 14.58
C LEU A 477 20.88 -47.94 13.12
N GLU A 478 19.68 -48.44 12.89
CA GLU A 478 19.17 -48.72 11.53
C GLU A 478 18.96 -47.43 10.70
N GLN A 479 18.46 -46.36 11.31
CA GLN A 479 18.30 -45.07 10.61
C GLN A 479 19.64 -44.35 10.36
N SER A 480 20.69 -44.62 11.11
CA SER A 480 22.02 -44.05 10.90
C SER A 480 22.83 -44.73 9.79
N VAL A 481 22.40 -45.91 9.33
CA VAL A 481 23.10 -46.67 8.30
C VAL A 481 22.60 -46.37 6.88
N ASP A 482 21.35 -45.86 6.74
CA ASP A 482 20.77 -45.53 5.43
C ASP A 482 21.02 -44.07 4.99
N ALA A 483 21.62 -43.24 5.81
CA ALA A 483 22.02 -41.89 5.42
C ALA A 483 23.44 -41.93 4.82
N THR A 484 23.50 -42.09 3.51
CA THR A 484 24.72 -41.92 2.71
C THR A 484 25.42 -40.61 3.07
N GLY A 485 26.57 -40.76 3.72
CA GLY A 485 27.72 -39.87 3.75
C GLY A 485 27.48 -38.35 3.62
N SER A 486 27.10 -37.66 4.69
CA SER A 486 27.44 -36.25 4.87
C SER A 486 27.52 -35.91 6.36
N ALA A 487 28.58 -35.20 6.70
CA ALA A 487 29.17 -34.85 7.96
C ALA A 487 28.23 -34.70 9.16
N SER A 488 28.53 -35.41 10.22
CA SER A 488 28.08 -35.23 11.59
C SER A 488 28.32 -33.78 12.08
N ILE A 489 27.26 -33.04 12.30
CA ILE A 489 27.33 -31.81 13.08
C ILE A 489 27.38 -32.20 14.55
N HIS A 490 28.58 -32.18 15.13
CA HIS A 490 28.78 -32.23 16.57
C HIS A 490 28.34 -30.91 17.19
N CYS A 491 27.11 -30.84 17.72
CA CYS A 491 26.76 -29.82 18.70
C CYS A 491 27.36 -30.24 20.05
N GLN A 492 28.47 -29.63 20.42
CA GLN A 492 28.91 -29.67 21.82
C GLN A 492 28.01 -28.73 22.64
N PRO A 493 27.52 -29.13 23.82
CA PRO A 493 26.77 -28.27 24.71
C PRO A 493 27.69 -27.16 25.23
N LYS A 494 27.33 -25.91 24.97
CA LYS A 494 27.92 -24.75 25.66
C LYS A 494 27.30 -24.65 27.07
N ASP A 495 27.80 -25.50 27.95
CA ASP A 495 27.54 -25.37 29.38
C ASP A 495 28.30 -24.17 29.92
N LYS A 496 27.60 -23.08 30.22
CA LYS A 496 27.86 -22.19 31.36
C LYS A 496 26.95 -20.97 31.53
N LEU A 497 26.08 -20.70 30.56
CA LEU A 497 25.21 -19.48 30.64
C LEU A 497 23.74 -19.78 30.95
N GLU A 498 23.29 -21.02 30.92
CA GLU A 498 21.89 -21.37 31.16
C GLU A 498 21.55 -21.69 32.62
N LYS A 499 22.52 -21.97 33.47
CA LYS A 499 22.25 -22.35 34.88
C LYS A 499 21.86 -21.18 35.80
N ASP A 500 22.20 -19.94 35.43
CA ASP A 500 21.88 -18.76 36.27
C ASP A 500 20.49 -18.17 35.99
N PHE A 501 19.87 -18.51 34.85
CA PHE A 501 18.54 -18.01 34.48
C PHE A 501 17.39 -18.91 34.99
N LEU A 502 17.65 -20.20 35.18
CA LEU A 502 16.63 -21.19 35.55
C LEU A 502 16.34 -21.27 37.06
N ASN A 503 17.11 -20.56 37.88
CA ASN A 503 16.96 -20.57 39.35
C ASN A 503 16.27 -19.33 39.94
N GLN A 504 15.72 -18.42 39.09
CA GLN A 504 14.95 -17.30 39.61
C GLN A 504 13.50 -17.71 39.88
N THR A 505 13.08 -17.62 41.11
CA THR A 505 11.69 -17.86 41.51
C THR A 505 10.77 -16.76 40.93
N PRO A 506 9.47 -17.04 40.67
CA PRO A 506 8.52 -16.04 40.18
C PRO A 506 8.50 -14.75 41.00
N GLN A 507 8.79 -14.85 42.32
CA GLN A 507 8.91 -13.72 43.23
C GLN A 507 10.14 -12.84 42.96
N ALA A 508 11.26 -13.44 42.52
CA ALA A 508 12.47 -12.69 42.17
C ALA A 508 12.28 -11.92 40.83
N ILE A 509 11.54 -12.50 39.90
CA ILE A 509 11.18 -11.83 38.64
C ILE A 509 10.21 -10.66 38.92
N GLN A 510 9.25 -10.85 39.79
CA GLN A 510 8.31 -9.80 40.19
C GLN A 510 9.02 -8.65 40.92
N ALA A 511 9.92 -8.97 41.85
CA ALA A 511 10.74 -7.98 42.55
C ALA A 511 11.68 -7.19 41.61
N ALA A 512 12.20 -7.83 40.55
CA ALA A 512 13.02 -7.17 39.52
C ALA A 512 12.18 -6.24 38.61
N PHE A 513 10.92 -6.59 38.32
CA PHE A 513 9.99 -5.73 37.62
C PHE A 513 9.59 -4.51 38.46
N GLU A 514 9.24 -4.73 39.74
CA GLU A 514 8.88 -3.64 40.67
C GLU A 514 10.06 -2.70 40.96
N ALA A 515 11.29 -3.20 41.04
CA ALA A 515 12.49 -2.40 41.17
C ALA A 515 12.80 -1.58 39.87
N ARG A 516 12.46 -2.09 38.72
CA ARG A 516 12.62 -1.39 37.42
C ARG A 516 11.54 -0.31 37.24
N GLU A 517 10.31 -0.58 37.61
CA GLU A 517 9.24 0.43 37.65
C GLU A 517 9.56 1.58 38.64
N LYS A 518 10.08 1.25 39.82
CA LYS A 518 10.51 2.26 40.79
C LYS A 518 11.64 3.14 40.27
N LYS A 519 12.59 2.55 39.50
CA LYS A 519 13.70 3.26 38.88
C LYS A 519 13.26 4.12 37.69
N VAL A 520 12.23 3.71 36.94
CA VAL A 520 11.61 4.50 35.87
C VAL A 520 10.83 5.67 36.44
N LEU A 521 10.14 5.48 37.58
CA LEU A 521 9.44 6.54 38.29
C LEU A 521 10.40 7.54 38.94
N GLU A 522 11.53 7.10 39.49
CA GLU A 522 12.57 7.98 40.05
C GLU A 522 13.30 8.80 38.97
N VAL A 523 13.51 8.27 37.77
CA VAL A 523 14.09 9.01 36.64
C VAL A 523 13.09 9.99 36.04
N SER A 524 11.79 9.67 36.06
CA SER A 524 10.74 10.58 35.59
C SER A 524 10.48 11.73 36.56
N SER A 525 10.64 11.51 37.88
CA SER A 525 10.44 12.56 38.88
C SER A 525 11.59 13.60 38.94
N GLN A 526 12.78 13.27 38.43
CA GLN A 526 13.90 14.22 38.32
C GLN A 526 13.90 15.07 37.02
N GLN A 527 13.05 14.77 36.05
CA GLN A 527 12.91 15.54 34.81
C GLN A 527 11.57 16.30 34.68
N VAL A 528 10.69 16.27 35.69
CA VAL A 528 9.32 16.81 35.60
C VAL A 528 9.13 18.09 36.46
N ASP A 529 10.17 18.68 37.02
CA ASP A 529 10.05 19.97 37.70
C ASP A 529 9.89 21.21 36.78
N GLU A 530 9.65 21.02 35.48
CA GLU A 530 9.43 22.14 34.54
C GLU A 530 8.22 22.02 33.59
N ILE A 531 7.28 21.08 33.77
CA ILE A 531 6.05 21.07 32.94
C ILE A 531 4.83 20.79 33.85
N VAL A 532 3.95 21.78 33.88
CA VAL A 532 2.68 21.88 34.59
C VAL A 532 1.80 20.66 34.40
N GLU A 533 1.24 20.21 35.52
CA GLU A 533 0.23 19.17 35.71
C GLU A 533 -0.95 19.25 34.75
N GLU A 534 -1.24 18.13 34.06
CA GLU A 534 -2.60 17.62 33.91
C GLU A 534 -2.51 16.08 33.86
N ASP A 535 -3.14 15.47 34.88
CA ASP A 535 -3.15 14.05 35.19
C ASP A 535 -3.82 13.22 34.10
N ILE A 536 -3.07 12.30 33.46
CA ILE A 536 -3.65 11.11 32.86
C ILE A 536 -3.48 9.95 33.83
N ASP A 537 -4.59 9.57 34.44
CA ASP A 537 -4.65 8.53 35.47
C ASP A 537 -4.41 7.14 34.87
N ASN A 538 -3.12 6.77 34.77
CA ASN A 538 -2.71 5.41 34.40
C ASN A 538 -3.22 4.34 35.38
N GLU A 539 -3.58 4.70 36.63
CA GLU A 539 -4.23 3.80 37.58
C GLU A 539 -5.68 3.49 37.17
N ALA A 540 -6.39 4.42 36.51
CA ALA A 540 -7.75 4.18 36.04
C ALA A 540 -7.77 3.09 34.97
N ILE A 541 -6.81 3.11 34.03
CA ILE A 541 -6.67 2.09 32.98
C ILE A 541 -6.37 0.73 33.59
N VAL A 542 -5.46 0.66 34.53
CA VAL A 542 -5.12 -0.60 35.23
C VAL A 542 -6.29 -1.09 36.08
N ARG A 543 -7.05 -0.19 36.75
CA ARG A 543 -8.26 -0.55 37.51
C ARG A 543 -9.40 -1.04 36.61
N GLU A 544 -9.57 -0.46 35.44
CA GLU A 544 -10.57 -0.89 34.46
C GLU A 544 -10.24 -2.28 33.88
N ILE A 545 -8.97 -2.53 33.60
CA ILE A 545 -8.46 -3.85 33.20
C ILE A 545 -8.67 -4.88 34.32
N LEU A 546 -8.34 -4.54 35.55
CA LEU A 546 -8.52 -5.42 36.72
C LEU A 546 -9.99 -5.63 37.09
N ALA A 547 -10.86 -4.63 36.87
CA ALA A 547 -12.31 -4.75 37.11
C ALA A 547 -12.98 -5.62 36.02
N SER A 548 -12.50 -5.55 34.77
CA SER A 548 -13.00 -6.43 33.69
C SER A 548 -12.56 -7.89 33.86
N LEU A 549 -11.46 -8.14 34.59
CA LEU A 549 -10.95 -9.47 34.90
C LEU A 549 -11.62 -10.14 36.12
N ARG A 550 -12.43 -9.40 36.91
CA ARG A 550 -13.16 -9.90 38.08
C ARG A 550 -14.63 -10.24 37.81
N LYS A 551 -15.12 -9.97 36.62
CA LYS A 551 -16.44 -10.41 36.12
C LYS A 551 -16.26 -11.60 35.15
#